data_02a7b226b98108c1ea21665821735524
#
_entry.id   02a7b226b98108c1ea21665821735524
#
_cell.length_a   1.000
_cell.length_b   1.000
_cell.length_c   1.000
_cell.angle_alpha   90.00
_cell.angle_beta   90.00
_cell.angle_gamma   90.00
#
_symmetry.space_group_name_H-M   'P 1'
#
loop_
_entity.id
_entity.type
_entity.pdbx_description
1 polymer ?
#
loop_
_entity_poly.entity_id
_entity_poly.type
_entity_poly.pdbx_seq_one_letter_code
_entity_poly.pdbx_strand_id
1 'polypeptide(L)'
;MKRSILLLALLLCTTLSFAQKATYKVAQRDTCDLFMDVYEPVAIPGDTLDRPTILFVFGGGFVMGQRDDPWVLPWFKLLNENGYRVVSVDYRLGLKGVRMKFDLFHLLQSADLTKKAVDMGVEDVFASVRYLCDHAEELGVDPDNIVISGSSAGAMISLSSELEACNRTVRAEILPAGFHFAGVMSFAGAIMSDSGKPAYKRSPCPQLLIHGTADEAVQYEKMGFGRRGMFGSSYLVNNVLKPAGYTYQIYRYVGHTHDMAANMMANWPEEKRFLEEAVMGGNKLVIDCTIDDPTMPVLGFASVTLDDIY
;
A
#
# COMPACT_ATOMS: atom_id res chain seq x y z
N MET A 1 65.77 26.81 11.01
CA MET A 1 64.40 27.21 10.62
C MET A 1 63.65 25.94 10.14
N LYS A 2 62.88 25.36 11.02
CA LYS A 2 62.05 24.18 10.69
C LYS A 2 60.66 24.66 10.35
N ARG A 3 60.19 24.50 9.07
CA ARG A 3 58.84 24.75 8.65
C ARG A 3 57.98 23.56 9.00
N SER A 4 57.10 23.72 9.97
CA SER A 4 56.05 22.74 10.27
C SER A 4 54.92 22.90 9.25
N ILE A 5 54.73 21.87 8.42
CA ILE A 5 53.58 21.77 7.52
C ILE A 5 52.41 21.16 8.32
N LEU A 6 51.44 21.98 8.61
CA LEU A 6 50.17 21.56 9.24
C LEU A 6 49.29 20.92 8.16
N LEU A 7 49.24 19.59 8.12
CA LEU A 7 48.26 18.88 7.27
C LEU A 7 46.90 18.95 7.97
N LEU A 8 46.01 19.77 7.41
CA LEU A 8 44.61 19.79 7.80
C LEU A 8 43.90 18.61 7.10
N ALA A 9 43.75 17.51 7.82
CA ALA A 9 42.96 16.39 7.35
C ALA A 9 41.47 16.78 7.47
N LEU A 10 40.85 17.13 6.34
CA LEU A 10 39.37 17.20 6.23
C LEU A 10 38.87 15.76 6.38
N LEU A 11 38.43 15.38 7.58
CA LEU A 11 37.57 14.21 7.75
C LEU A 11 36.22 14.54 7.09
N LEU A 12 36.02 14.04 5.87
CA LEU A 12 34.68 13.91 5.29
C LEU A 12 33.94 12.84 6.13
N CYS A 13 33.27 13.27 7.19
CA CYS A 13 32.22 12.44 7.80
C CYS A 13 31.11 12.30 6.76
N THR A 14 31.15 11.24 5.97
CA THR A 14 29.95 10.72 5.29
C THR A 14 29.04 10.19 6.39
N THR A 15 28.21 11.05 6.97
CA THR A 15 27.09 10.59 7.76
C THR A 15 26.22 9.79 6.79
N LEU A 16 26.16 8.48 6.99
CA LEU A 16 25.10 7.65 6.45
C LEU A 16 23.80 8.26 6.99
N SER A 17 23.15 9.10 6.17
CA SER A 17 21.87 9.69 6.51
C SER A 17 20.84 8.58 6.48
N PHE A 18 20.59 7.96 7.62
CA PHE A 18 19.34 7.23 7.80
C PHE A 18 18.22 8.26 7.67
N ALA A 19 17.18 7.91 6.91
CA ALA A 19 15.99 8.75 6.84
C ALA A 19 15.53 9.07 8.27
N GLN A 20 15.37 10.35 8.60
CA GLN A 20 14.91 10.76 9.92
C GLN A 20 13.49 10.24 10.10
N LYS A 21 13.26 9.44 11.13
CA LYS A 21 11.94 8.90 11.50
C LYS A 21 11.33 9.76 12.60
N ALA A 22 10.11 10.21 12.39
CA ALA A 22 9.27 10.83 13.42
C ALA A 22 7.98 10.02 13.59
N THR A 23 7.48 9.92 14.83
CA THR A 23 6.28 9.15 15.15
C THR A 23 5.20 10.08 15.70
N TYR A 24 3.99 9.98 15.16
CA TYR A 24 2.83 10.79 15.54
C TYR A 24 1.65 9.90 15.95
N LYS A 25 0.93 10.29 17.02
CA LYS A 25 -0.33 9.65 17.37
C LYS A 25 -1.44 10.27 16.53
N VAL A 26 -2.11 9.48 15.70
CA VAL A 26 -3.12 9.95 14.74
C VAL A 26 -4.55 9.73 15.21
N ALA A 27 -4.77 8.71 16.01
CA ALA A 27 -6.10 8.42 16.57
C ALA A 27 -6.01 7.63 17.87
N GLN A 28 -7.10 7.68 18.64
CA GLN A 28 -7.34 6.78 19.77
C GLN A 28 -8.58 5.98 19.47
N ARG A 29 -8.49 4.66 19.66
CA ARG A 29 -9.59 3.72 19.54
C ARG A 29 -9.83 3.03 20.88
N ASP A 30 -10.97 2.35 21.02
CA ASP A 30 -11.30 1.65 22.26
C ASP A 30 -10.28 0.58 22.66
N THR A 31 -9.61 -0.01 21.66
CA THR A 31 -8.68 -1.13 21.85
C THR A 31 -7.21 -0.75 21.80
N CYS A 32 -6.87 0.39 21.17
CA CYS A 32 -5.48 0.84 20.99
C CYS A 32 -5.38 2.29 20.59
N ASP A 33 -4.22 2.87 20.80
CA ASP A 33 -3.78 4.08 20.12
C ASP A 33 -3.22 3.73 18.75
N LEU A 34 -3.44 4.58 17.76
CA LEU A 34 -2.92 4.44 16.41
C LEU A 34 -1.85 5.51 16.15
N PHE A 35 -0.74 5.09 15.60
CA PHE A 35 0.38 5.95 15.29
C PHE A 35 0.72 5.87 13.80
N MET A 36 1.46 6.87 13.33
CA MET A 36 2.15 6.81 12.05
C MET A 36 3.62 7.17 12.23
N ASP A 37 4.47 6.59 11.40
CA ASP A 37 5.88 6.92 11.29
C ASP A 37 6.11 7.65 9.97
N VAL A 38 6.73 8.82 10.06
CA VAL A 38 7.13 9.63 8.90
C VAL A 38 8.63 9.45 8.67
N TYR A 39 8.99 8.97 7.48
CA TYR A 39 10.36 8.82 7.02
C TYR A 39 10.64 9.88 5.96
N GLU A 40 11.55 10.79 6.29
CA GLU A 40 11.86 11.94 5.43
C GLU A 40 12.64 11.52 4.18
N PRO A 41 12.35 12.14 3.03
CA PRO A 41 13.12 11.88 1.82
C PRO A 41 14.57 12.37 1.97
N VAL A 42 15.48 11.68 1.29
CA VAL A 42 16.85 12.16 1.12
C VAL A 42 16.85 13.30 0.11
N ALA A 43 17.42 14.44 0.48
CA ALA A 43 17.52 15.57 -0.43
C ALA A 43 18.41 15.23 -1.63
N ILE A 44 17.87 15.37 -2.83
CA ILE A 44 18.59 15.16 -4.10
C ILE A 44 19.06 16.53 -4.60
N PRO A 45 20.38 16.80 -4.67
CA PRO A 45 20.87 18.09 -5.09
C PRO A 45 20.38 18.49 -6.50
N GLY A 46 19.76 19.69 -6.60
CA GLY A 46 19.24 20.21 -7.87
C GLY A 46 17.91 19.62 -8.32
N ASP A 47 17.32 18.73 -7.53
CA ASP A 47 16.00 18.16 -7.80
C ASP A 47 14.89 19.17 -7.42
N THR A 48 13.95 19.34 -8.34
CA THR A 48 12.79 20.24 -8.16
C THR A 48 11.47 19.49 -8.37
N LEU A 49 11.52 18.15 -8.45
CA LEU A 49 10.32 17.35 -8.66
C LEU A 49 9.45 17.32 -7.40
N ASP A 50 8.18 17.61 -7.58
CA ASP A 50 7.16 17.45 -6.55
C ASP A 50 6.70 15.99 -6.51
N ARG A 51 7.34 15.22 -5.61
CA ARG A 51 7.07 13.79 -5.46
C ARG A 51 5.92 13.53 -4.50
N PRO A 52 5.07 12.54 -4.81
CA PRO A 52 4.01 12.14 -3.89
C PRO A 52 4.56 11.60 -2.57
N THR A 53 3.79 11.81 -1.50
CA THR A 53 3.99 11.10 -0.25
C THR A 53 3.41 9.69 -0.40
N ILE A 54 4.22 8.67 -0.06
CA ILE A 54 3.80 7.27 -0.09
C ILE A 54 3.23 6.90 1.28
N LEU A 55 1.91 6.75 1.34
CA LEU A 55 1.19 6.28 2.54
C LEU A 55 1.16 4.76 2.53
N PHE A 56 1.95 4.11 3.37
CA PHE A 56 2.07 2.65 3.40
C PHE A 56 1.22 2.02 4.49
N VAL A 57 0.50 0.94 4.12
CA VAL A 57 -0.32 0.10 4.97
C VAL A 57 0.27 -1.32 4.97
N PHE A 58 0.71 -1.80 6.13
CA PHE A 58 1.39 -3.09 6.26
C PHE A 58 0.45 -4.29 6.08
N GLY A 59 1.03 -5.44 5.75
CA GLY A 59 0.35 -6.73 5.67
C GLY A 59 0.22 -7.43 7.03
N GLY A 60 -0.16 -8.72 7.01
CA GLY A 60 -0.22 -9.55 8.22
C GLY A 60 -1.61 -10.10 8.53
N GLY A 61 -2.48 -10.25 7.52
CA GLY A 61 -3.77 -10.94 7.63
C GLY A 61 -4.77 -10.33 8.61
N PHE A 62 -4.60 -9.07 9.01
CA PHE A 62 -5.38 -8.41 10.07
C PHE A 62 -5.20 -9.01 11.47
N VAL A 63 -4.21 -9.87 11.68
CA VAL A 63 -3.89 -10.53 12.96
C VAL A 63 -2.55 -10.12 13.53
N MET A 64 -1.61 -9.71 12.67
CA MET A 64 -0.23 -9.34 13.01
C MET A 64 0.30 -8.24 12.10
N GLY A 65 1.56 -7.86 12.31
CA GLY A 65 2.24 -6.81 11.56
C GLY A 65 2.28 -5.49 12.32
N GLN A 66 3.14 -4.63 11.88
CA GLN A 66 3.34 -3.29 12.43
C GLN A 66 3.91 -2.34 11.37
N ARG A 67 3.76 -1.03 11.57
CA ARG A 67 4.16 0.01 10.61
C ARG A 67 5.66 0.08 10.34
N ASP A 68 6.51 -0.43 11.24
CA ASP A 68 7.97 -0.42 11.12
C ASP A 68 8.58 -1.84 11.12
N ASP A 69 7.87 -2.79 10.52
CA ASP A 69 8.39 -4.15 10.36
C ASP A 69 9.73 -4.15 9.64
N PRO A 70 10.76 -4.86 10.17
CA PRO A 70 12.11 -4.84 9.61
C PRO A 70 12.19 -5.24 8.14
N TRP A 71 11.27 -6.07 7.65
CA TRP A 71 11.31 -6.54 6.27
C TRP A 71 10.93 -5.46 5.24
N VAL A 72 10.15 -4.45 5.63
CA VAL A 72 9.72 -3.36 4.72
C VAL A 72 10.68 -2.17 4.76
N LEU A 73 11.47 -2.00 5.81
CA LEU A 73 12.38 -0.86 5.97
C LEU A 73 13.39 -0.68 4.82
N PRO A 74 13.94 -1.73 4.19
CA PRO A 74 14.80 -1.57 3.01
C PRO A 74 14.07 -0.91 1.83
N TRP A 75 12.78 -1.19 1.64
CA TRP A 75 11.97 -0.55 0.61
C TRP A 75 11.68 0.92 0.96
N PHE A 76 11.38 1.25 2.21
CA PHE A 76 11.25 2.65 2.65
C PHE A 76 12.54 3.43 2.39
N LYS A 77 13.69 2.82 2.72
CA LYS A 77 14.99 3.42 2.43
C LYS A 77 15.18 3.69 0.93
N LEU A 78 14.84 2.73 0.08
CA LEU A 78 14.89 2.88 -1.39
C LEU A 78 14.02 4.06 -1.86
N LEU A 79 12.79 4.17 -1.37
CA LEU A 79 11.91 5.29 -1.67
C LEU A 79 12.51 6.62 -1.21
N ASN A 80 12.98 6.71 0.04
CA ASN A 80 13.58 7.93 0.56
C ASN A 80 14.85 8.35 -0.22
N GLU A 81 15.70 7.40 -0.61
CA GLU A 81 16.89 7.66 -1.45
C GLU A 81 16.53 8.14 -2.86
N ASN A 82 15.33 7.85 -3.33
CA ASN A 82 14.76 8.37 -4.56
C ASN A 82 13.87 9.62 -4.35
N GLY A 83 13.93 10.24 -3.17
CA GLY A 83 13.28 11.51 -2.87
C GLY A 83 11.80 11.43 -2.48
N TYR A 84 11.26 10.24 -2.26
CA TYR A 84 9.88 10.06 -1.80
C TYR A 84 9.81 10.08 -0.27
N ARG A 85 8.86 10.84 0.29
CA ARG A 85 8.48 10.71 1.72
C ARG A 85 7.65 9.45 1.88
N VAL A 86 7.92 8.69 2.96
CA VAL A 86 7.09 7.54 3.32
C VAL A 86 6.40 7.81 4.65
N VAL A 87 5.11 7.57 4.69
CA VAL A 87 4.30 7.58 5.91
C VAL A 87 3.73 6.20 6.11
N SER A 88 4.21 5.48 7.12
CA SER A 88 3.70 4.14 7.45
C SER A 88 2.74 4.23 8.63
N VAL A 89 1.56 3.63 8.51
CA VAL A 89 0.44 3.83 9.44
C VAL A 89 0.04 2.56 10.16
N ASP A 90 -0.37 2.71 11.42
CA ASP A 90 -1.08 1.67 12.17
C ASP A 90 -2.53 1.56 11.71
N TYR A 91 -3.07 0.35 11.81
CA TYR A 91 -4.49 0.08 11.76
C TYR A 91 -4.86 -1.03 12.75
N ARG A 92 -6.12 -1.08 13.19
CA ARG A 92 -6.59 -2.11 14.11
C ARG A 92 -6.53 -3.50 13.46
N LEU A 93 -5.94 -4.45 14.16
CA LEU A 93 -5.84 -5.84 13.73
C LEU A 93 -7.18 -6.55 14.02
N GLY A 94 -8.15 -6.34 13.14
CA GLY A 94 -9.56 -6.71 13.35
C GLY A 94 -9.85 -8.20 13.45
N LEU A 95 -8.89 -9.06 13.11
CA LEU A 95 -9.00 -10.52 13.22
C LEU A 95 -8.08 -11.11 14.30
N LYS A 96 -7.35 -10.28 15.04
CA LYS A 96 -6.46 -10.76 16.11
C LYS A 96 -7.25 -11.50 17.19
N GLY A 97 -6.91 -12.77 17.39
CA GLY A 97 -7.60 -13.65 18.33
C GLY A 97 -8.96 -14.19 17.86
N VAL A 98 -9.34 -13.91 16.62
CA VAL A 98 -10.54 -14.50 16.00
C VAL A 98 -10.16 -15.82 15.34
N ARG A 99 -10.88 -16.89 15.65
CA ARG A 99 -10.74 -18.16 14.93
C ARG A 99 -11.57 -18.13 13.65
N MET A 100 -10.90 -18.16 12.53
CA MET A 100 -11.52 -18.28 11.22
C MET A 100 -11.62 -19.77 10.80
N LYS A 101 -12.59 -20.09 9.96
CA LYS A 101 -12.73 -21.42 9.34
C LYS A 101 -13.04 -21.23 7.87
N PHE A 102 -12.29 -21.93 7.02
CA PHE A 102 -12.39 -21.78 5.56
C PHE A 102 -13.08 -22.97 4.89
N ASP A 103 -13.85 -23.77 5.66
CA ASP A 103 -14.72 -24.80 5.09
C ASP A 103 -16.00 -24.19 4.47
N LEU A 104 -16.68 -24.97 3.64
CA LEU A 104 -17.86 -24.56 2.86
C LEU A 104 -18.97 -23.96 3.74
N PHE A 105 -19.12 -24.41 5.00
CA PHE A 105 -20.18 -23.95 5.90
C PHE A 105 -19.86 -22.60 6.56
N HIS A 106 -18.57 -22.26 6.70
CA HIS A 106 -18.11 -21.03 7.36
C HIS A 106 -17.62 -19.96 6.38
N LEU A 107 -17.57 -20.25 5.08
CA LEU A 107 -17.02 -19.34 4.07
C LEU A 107 -17.67 -17.94 4.09
N LEU A 108 -19.00 -17.88 4.24
CA LEU A 108 -19.71 -16.60 4.31
C LEU A 108 -19.40 -15.85 5.60
N GLN A 109 -19.28 -16.54 6.73
CA GLN A 109 -18.93 -15.95 8.01
C GLN A 109 -17.50 -15.38 7.96
N SER A 110 -16.56 -16.14 7.41
CA SER A 110 -15.18 -15.71 7.25
C SER A 110 -15.07 -14.51 6.31
N ALA A 111 -15.83 -14.49 5.22
CA ALA A 111 -15.90 -13.34 4.33
C ALA A 111 -16.46 -12.09 5.04
N ASP A 112 -17.50 -12.22 5.85
CA ASP A 112 -18.08 -11.11 6.63
C ASP A 112 -17.08 -10.59 7.69
N LEU A 113 -16.33 -11.47 8.35
CA LEU A 113 -15.30 -11.09 9.32
C LEU A 113 -14.14 -10.35 8.63
N THR A 114 -13.66 -10.89 7.51
CA THR A 114 -12.61 -10.23 6.72
C THR A 114 -13.07 -8.86 6.22
N LYS A 115 -14.31 -8.76 5.71
CA LYS A 115 -14.87 -7.47 5.28
C LYS A 115 -14.90 -6.45 6.42
N LYS A 116 -15.31 -6.85 7.62
CA LYS A 116 -15.29 -5.98 8.81
C LYS A 116 -13.88 -5.53 9.18
N ALA A 117 -12.89 -6.42 9.09
CA ALA A 117 -11.50 -6.08 9.36
C ALA A 117 -10.94 -5.09 8.31
N VAL A 118 -11.27 -5.26 7.04
CA VAL A 118 -10.96 -4.29 5.98
C VAL A 118 -11.61 -2.94 6.28
N ASP A 119 -12.92 -2.92 6.61
CA ASP A 119 -13.64 -1.69 6.92
C ASP A 119 -13.03 -0.93 8.11
N MET A 120 -12.64 -1.67 9.13
CA MET A 120 -11.93 -1.13 10.30
C MET A 120 -10.58 -0.52 9.90
N GLY A 121 -9.82 -1.19 9.03
CA GLY A 121 -8.56 -0.68 8.50
C GLY A 121 -8.75 0.58 7.65
N VAL A 122 -9.80 0.64 6.84
CA VAL A 122 -10.14 1.84 6.05
C VAL A 122 -10.46 3.04 6.96
N GLU A 123 -11.23 2.84 8.03
CA GLU A 123 -11.50 3.90 9.02
C GLU A 123 -10.21 4.44 9.66
N ASP A 124 -9.26 3.57 9.94
CA ASP A 124 -8.01 3.94 10.60
C ASP A 124 -7.05 4.63 9.62
N VAL A 125 -6.99 4.17 8.37
CA VAL A 125 -6.27 4.85 7.28
C VAL A 125 -6.85 6.24 7.04
N PHE A 126 -8.17 6.39 6.99
CA PHE A 126 -8.79 7.70 6.80
C PHE A 126 -8.54 8.65 7.97
N ALA A 127 -8.42 8.16 9.20
CA ALA A 127 -7.99 8.98 10.33
C ALA A 127 -6.54 9.46 10.15
N SER A 128 -5.65 8.62 9.65
CA SER A 128 -4.26 8.99 9.34
C SER A 128 -4.18 10.00 8.19
N VAL A 129 -4.96 9.79 7.12
CA VAL A 129 -5.06 10.76 6.01
C VAL A 129 -5.60 12.10 6.50
N ARG A 130 -6.63 12.10 7.36
CA ARG A 130 -7.16 13.31 7.94
C ARG A 130 -6.10 14.06 8.73
N TYR A 131 -5.33 13.34 9.56
CA TYR A 131 -4.22 13.93 10.31
C TYR A 131 -3.16 14.54 9.38
N LEU A 132 -2.77 13.84 8.31
CA LEU A 132 -1.82 14.35 7.33
C LEU A 132 -2.32 15.65 6.67
N CYS A 133 -3.59 15.70 6.31
CA CYS A 133 -4.19 16.90 5.71
C CYS A 133 -4.25 18.06 6.71
N ASP A 134 -4.59 17.81 7.97
CA ASP A 134 -4.67 18.85 8.99
C ASP A 134 -3.30 19.40 9.42
N HIS A 135 -2.21 18.63 9.23
CA HIS A 135 -0.84 18.99 9.58
C HIS A 135 0.08 19.07 8.33
N ALA A 136 -0.51 19.31 7.17
CA ALA A 136 0.18 19.21 5.87
C ALA A 136 1.43 20.09 5.79
N GLU A 137 1.33 21.36 6.23
CA GLU A 137 2.45 22.30 6.25
C GLU A 137 3.57 21.86 7.21
N GLU A 138 3.21 21.43 8.43
CA GLU A 138 4.15 20.95 9.45
C GLU A 138 4.92 19.70 8.97
N LEU A 139 4.21 18.78 8.32
CA LEU A 139 4.75 17.50 7.86
C LEU A 139 5.35 17.59 6.45
N GLY A 140 5.25 18.74 5.78
CA GLY A 140 5.70 18.93 4.40
C GLY A 140 5.02 17.97 3.42
N VAL A 141 3.73 17.67 3.64
CA VAL A 141 2.90 16.78 2.81
C VAL A 141 1.98 17.64 1.95
N ASP A 142 1.88 17.33 0.67
CA ASP A 142 0.81 17.85 -0.18
C ASP A 142 -0.39 16.91 -0.09
N PRO A 143 -1.55 17.35 0.44
CA PRO A 143 -2.76 16.54 0.54
C PRO A 143 -3.32 16.05 -0.80
N ASP A 144 -3.04 16.77 -1.89
CA ASP A 144 -3.48 16.40 -3.23
C ASP A 144 -2.51 15.43 -3.93
N ASN A 145 -1.35 15.14 -3.28
CA ASN A 145 -0.29 14.31 -3.84
C ASN A 145 0.10 13.16 -2.91
N ILE A 146 -0.90 12.39 -2.46
CA ILE A 146 -0.72 11.19 -1.61
C ILE A 146 -1.00 9.93 -2.43
N VAL A 147 0.00 9.05 -2.56
CA VAL A 147 -0.14 7.70 -3.11
C VAL A 147 -0.30 6.72 -1.96
N ILE A 148 -1.43 6.01 -1.93
CA ILE A 148 -1.63 4.95 -0.95
C ILE A 148 -1.04 3.64 -1.46
N SER A 149 -0.25 2.97 -0.64
CA SER A 149 0.40 1.70 -0.95
C SER A 149 0.13 0.67 0.14
N GLY A 150 0.09 -0.60 -0.22
CA GLY A 150 -0.06 -1.64 0.79
C GLY A 150 0.33 -3.02 0.31
N SER A 151 0.60 -3.87 1.30
CA SER A 151 0.98 -5.27 1.14
C SER A 151 -0.14 -6.17 1.68
N SER A 152 -0.58 -7.21 0.94
CA SER A 152 -1.52 -8.22 1.45
C SER A 152 -2.79 -7.58 2.05
N ALA A 153 -3.07 -7.79 3.34
CA ALA A 153 -4.15 -7.13 4.08
C ALA A 153 -4.11 -5.60 3.93
N GLY A 154 -2.92 -4.99 3.97
CA GLY A 154 -2.74 -3.56 3.73
C GLY A 154 -3.07 -3.14 2.30
N ALA A 155 -2.80 -3.98 1.30
CA ALA A 155 -3.21 -3.74 -0.08
C ALA A 155 -4.73 -3.82 -0.25
N MET A 156 -5.39 -4.73 0.49
CA MET A 156 -6.86 -4.79 0.53
C MET A 156 -7.46 -3.52 1.14
N ILE A 157 -6.86 -3.01 2.24
CA ILE A 157 -7.26 -1.74 2.84
C ILE A 157 -7.03 -0.59 1.85
N SER A 158 -5.87 -0.54 1.17
CA SER A 158 -5.52 0.54 0.22
C SER A 158 -6.49 0.62 -0.96
N LEU A 159 -6.78 -0.50 -1.60
CA LEU A 159 -7.75 -0.58 -2.70
C LEU A 159 -9.18 -0.22 -2.24
N SER A 160 -9.55 -0.66 -1.04
CA SER A 160 -10.86 -0.34 -0.46
C SER A 160 -10.97 1.13 -0.06
N SER A 161 -9.88 1.74 0.44
CA SER A 161 -9.82 3.17 0.76
C SER A 161 -10.05 4.03 -0.47
N GLU A 162 -9.41 3.71 -1.60
CA GLU A 162 -9.67 4.41 -2.86
C GLU A 162 -11.12 4.24 -3.32
N LEU A 163 -11.64 3.01 -3.28
CA LEU A 163 -13.04 2.75 -3.65
C LEU A 163 -14.01 3.57 -2.78
N GLU A 164 -13.80 3.61 -1.48
CA GLU A 164 -14.67 4.34 -0.56
C GLU A 164 -14.54 5.85 -0.67
N ALA A 165 -13.33 6.37 -0.87
CA ALA A 165 -13.10 7.79 -1.15
C ALA A 165 -13.79 8.23 -2.45
N CYS A 166 -13.68 7.44 -3.53
CA CYS A 166 -14.38 7.68 -4.79
C CYS A 166 -15.91 7.64 -4.65
N ASN A 167 -16.40 6.74 -3.79
CA ASN A 167 -17.82 6.53 -3.60
C ASN A 167 -18.46 7.45 -2.55
N ARG A 168 -17.66 8.23 -1.85
CA ARG A 168 -18.11 9.09 -0.74
C ARG A 168 -18.98 8.33 0.25
N THR A 169 -18.44 7.21 0.77
CA THR A 169 -19.13 6.44 1.81
C THR A 169 -19.13 7.18 3.14
N VAL A 170 -19.93 6.72 4.11
CA VAL A 170 -19.97 7.30 5.46
C VAL A 170 -18.59 7.33 6.10
N ARG A 171 -17.77 6.30 5.90
CA ARG A 171 -16.38 6.29 6.42
C ARG A 171 -15.50 7.37 5.80
N ALA A 172 -15.75 7.72 4.54
CA ALA A 172 -15.00 8.75 3.84
C ALA A 172 -15.42 10.19 4.20
N GLU A 173 -16.47 10.39 5.01
CA GLU A 173 -16.92 11.72 5.45
C GLU A 173 -15.89 12.46 6.33
N ILE A 174 -14.99 11.72 6.98
CA ILE A 174 -13.87 12.29 7.75
C ILE A 174 -12.83 12.99 6.86
N LEU A 175 -12.72 12.58 5.60
CA LEU A 175 -11.76 13.15 4.67
C LEU A 175 -12.15 14.58 4.26
N PRO A 176 -11.18 15.45 3.95
CA PRO A 176 -11.47 16.79 3.45
C PRO A 176 -12.40 16.76 2.22
N ALA A 177 -13.18 17.83 2.06
CA ALA A 177 -14.02 17.97 0.88
C ALA A 177 -13.15 18.00 -0.39
N GLY A 178 -13.47 17.13 -1.36
CA GLY A 178 -12.69 17.03 -2.58
C GLY A 178 -11.52 16.07 -2.54
N PHE A 179 -11.13 15.56 -1.38
CA PHE A 179 -10.00 14.64 -1.24
C PHE A 179 -10.03 13.48 -2.25
N HIS A 180 -8.88 13.15 -2.78
CA HIS A 180 -8.61 11.99 -3.64
C HIS A 180 -7.16 11.55 -3.44
N PHE A 181 -6.90 10.26 -3.61
CA PHE A 181 -5.52 9.79 -3.69
C PHE A 181 -4.94 10.11 -5.06
N ALA A 182 -3.64 10.37 -5.14
CA ALA A 182 -2.91 10.57 -6.40
C ALA A 182 -2.64 9.23 -7.12
N GLY A 183 -2.61 8.13 -6.38
CA GLY A 183 -2.43 6.78 -6.92
C GLY A 183 -2.60 5.70 -5.87
N VAL A 184 -2.75 4.46 -6.33
CA VAL A 184 -2.74 3.25 -5.48
C VAL A 184 -1.64 2.31 -5.96
N MET A 185 -0.81 1.80 -5.03
CA MET A 185 0.11 0.69 -5.29
C MET A 185 -0.29 -0.50 -4.43
N SER A 186 -0.69 -1.60 -5.07
CA SER A 186 -1.22 -2.80 -4.42
C SER A 186 -0.34 -4.01 -4.68
N PHE A 187 0.25 -4.55 -3.61
CA PHE A 187 1.06 -5.77 -3.65
C PHE A 187 0.25 -6.94 -3.10
N ALA A 188 -0.19 -7.84 -3.98
CA ALA A 188 -1.07 -8.97 -3.68
C ALA A 188 -2.36 -8.55 -2.96
N GLY A 189 -3.12 -7.60 -3.54
CA GLY A 189 -4.33 -7.06 -2.96
C GLY A 189 -5.61 -7.48 -3.65
N ALA A 190 -6.73 -7.28 -2.96
CA ALA A 190 -8.09 -7.53 -3.43
C ALA A 190 -9.08 -6.55 -2.79
N ILE A 191 -10.26 -6.41 -3.36
CA ILE A 191 -11.39 -5.71 -2.72
C ILE A 191 -12.37 -6.73 -2.14
N MET A 192 -12.68 -6.59 -0.85
CA MET A 192 -13.80 -7.30 -0.22
C MET A 192 -15.11 -6.54 -0.47
N SER A 193 -16.11 -7.22 -0.98
CA SER A 193 -17.44 -6.63 -1.20
C SER A 193 -18.55 -7.58 -0.77
N ASP A 194 -19.61 -7.02 -0.19
CA ASP A 194 -20.86 -7.68 0.14
C ASP A 194 -22.00 -7.29 -0.83
N SER A 195 -21.76 -6.32 -1.68
CA SER A 195 -22.72 -5.72 -2.61
C SER A 195 -22.51 -6.12 -4.08
N GLY A 196 -21.58 -7.02 -4.35
CA GLY A 196 -21.25 -7.52 -5.68
C GLY A 196 -19.96 -6.93 -6.24
N LYS A 197 -19.87 -6.87 -7.55
CA LYS A 197 -18.74 -6.31 -8.27
C LYS A 197 -18.45 -4.89 -7.78
N PRO A 198 -17.19 -4.58 -7.36
CA PRO A 198 -16.80 -3.22 -7.03
C PRO A 198 -17.10 -2.24 -8.17
N ALA A 199 -17.63 -1.06 -7.83
CA ALA A 199 -17.96 -0.03 -8.81
C ALA A 199 -17.62 1.35 -8.25
N TYR A 200 -16.91 2.14 -9.03
CA TYR A 200 -16.53 3.51 -8.70
C TYR A 200 -17.59 4.50 -9.17
N LYS A 201 -18.07 5.37 -8.28
CA LYS A 201 -19.01 6.47 -8.62
C LYS A 201 -18.29 7.65 -9.27
N ARG A 202 -17.01 7.85 -8.94
CA ARG A 202 -16.09 8.79 -9.61
C ARG A 202 -14.94 8.00 -10.20
N SER A 203 -14.27 8.55 -11.20
CA SER A 203 -13.06 7.95 -11.75
C SER A 203 -12.03 7.76 -10.64
N PRO A 204 -11.50 6.55 -10.43
CA PRO A 204 -10.42 6.33 -9.48
C PRO A 204 -9.12 6.96 -9.97
N CYS A 205 -8.19 7.16 -9.05
CA CYS A 205 -6.81 7.48 -9.39
C CYS A 205 -6.13 6.31 -10.14
N PRO A 206 -4.96 6.52 -10.76
CA PRO A 206 -4.17 5.45 -11.34
C PRO A 206 -3.87 4.34 -10.32
N GLN A 207 -3.89 3.07 -10.77
CA GLN A 207 -3.66 1.92 -9.89
C GLN A 207 -2.54 1.03 -10.45
N LEU A 208 -1.53 0.76 -9.62
CA LEU A 208 -0.51 -0.26 -9.85
C LEU A 208 -0.89 -1.52 -9.07
N LEU A 209 -0.99 -2.65 -9.77
CA LEU A 209 -1.37 -3.94 -9.22
C LEU A 209 -0.27 -4.95 -9.51
N ILE A 210 0.37 -5.48 -8.48
CA ILE A 210 1.42 -6.51 -8.56
C ILE A 210 0.91 -7.74 -7.85
N HIS A 211 0.78 -8.88 -8.56
CA HIS A 211 0.13 -10.07 -8.01
C HIS A 211 0.67 -11.36 -8.62
N GLY A 212 0.85 -12.39 -7.79
CA GLY A 212 1.16 -13.74 -8.20
C GLY A 212 -0.09 -14.46 -8.75
N THR A 213 0.05 -15.15 -9.88
CA THR A 213 -1.12 -15.81 -10.50
C THR A 213 -1.60 -17.04 -9.75
N ALA A 214 -0.79 -17.59 -8.84
CA ALA A 214 -1.09 -18.73 -8.00
C ALA A 214 -1.34 -18.36 -6.52
N ASP A 215 -1.67 -17.08 -6.25
CA ASP A 215 -1.97 -16.62 -4.89
C ASP A 215 -3.33 -17.18 -4.41
N GLU A 216 -3.29 -17.98 -3.34
CA GLU A 216 -4.46 -18.57 -2.68
C GLU A 216 -4.80 -17.87 -1.35
N ALA A 217 -3.88 -17.08 -0.79
CA ALA A 217 -4.12 -16.32 0.44
C ALA A 217 -4.95 -15.06 0.18
N VAL A 218 -4.54 -14.25 -0.81
CA VAL A 218 -5.35 -13.17 -1.36
C VAL A 218 -5.64 -13.52 -2.82
N GLN A 219 -6.84 -13.96 -3.09
CA GLN A 219 -7.21 -14.54 -4.39
C GLN A 219 -6.91 -13.59 -5.55
N TYR A 220 -6.14 -14.11 -6.51
CA TYR A 220 -5.77 -13.39 -7.73
C TYR A 220 -6.98 -13.07 -8.61
N GLU A 221 -7.94 -13.99 -8.73
CA GLU A 221 -9.19 -13.80 -9.46
C GLU A 221 -10.32 -13.39 -8.50
N LYS A 222 -11.32 -14.21 -8.36
CA LYS A 222 -12.47 -13.99 -7.49
C LYS A 222 -12.75 -15.21 -6.65
N MET A 223 -12.94 -15.02 -5.34
CA MET A 223 -13.49 -16.02 -4.45
C MET A 223 -14.73 -15.46 -3.75
N GLY A 224 -15.81 -16.25 -3.70
CA GLY A 224 -17.01 -15.87 -2.98
C GLY A 224 -18.29 -16.44 -3.58
N PHE A 225 -19.43 -16.13 -2.94
CA PHE A 225 -20.73 -16.62 -3.32
C PHE A 225 -21.74 -15.48 -3.52
N GLY A 226 -22.47 -15.51 -4.63
CA GLY A 226 -23.44 -14.46 -4.97
C GLY A 226 -22.81 -13.08 -5.08
N ARG A 227 -23.26 -12.16 -4.23
CA ARG A 227 -22.76 -10.77 -4.20
C ARG A 227 -21.58 -10.57 -3.25
N ARG A 228 -21.30 -11.52 -2.36
CA ARG A 228 -20.22 -11.45 -1.36
C ARG A 228 -18.97 -12.12 -1.88
N GLY A 229 -17.83 -11.49 -1.66
CA GLY A 229 -16.56 -12.11 -2.02
C GLY A 229 -15.36 -11.18 -2.02
N MET A 230 -14.24 -11.81 -2.26
CA MET A 230 -12.94 -11.21 -2.53
C MET A 230 -12.78 -11.08 -4.05
N PHE A 231 -12.44 -9.90 -4.50
CA PHE A 231 -12.24 -9.57 -5.91
C PHE A 231 -10.78 -9.18 -6.11
N GLY A 232 -9.98 -10.12 -6.60
CA GLY A 232 -8.54 -9.97 -6.76
C GLY A 232 -8.13 -9.10 -7.94
N SER A 233 -6.84 -8.85 -8.05
CA SER A 233 -6.27 -7.91 -9.03
C SER A 233 -6.66 -8.23 -10.46
N SER A 234 -6.63 -9.51 -10.86
CA SER A 234 -7.06 -9.93 -12.21
C SER A 234 -8.53 -9.63 -12.45
N TYR A 235 -9.40 -9.97 -11.49
CA TYR A 235 -10.83 -9.68 -11.62
C TYR A 235 -11.09 -8.18 -11.70
N LEU A 236 -10.42 -7.37 -10.85
CA LEU A 236 -10.58 -5.92 -10.84
C LEU A 236 -10.20 -5.31 -12.19
N VAL A 237 -9.06 -5.74 -12.75
CA VAL A 237 -8.65 -5.25 -14.06
C VAL A 237 -9.65 -5.65 -15.15
N ASN A 238 -9.97 -6.94 -15.25
CA ASN A 238 -10.76 -7.46 -16.37
C ASN A 238 -12.22 -7.03 -16.33
N ASN A 239 -12.79 -6.79 -15.14
CA ASN A 239 -14.21 -6.55 -14.97
C ASN A 239 -14.57 -5.12 -14.50
N VAL A 240 -13.60 -4.37 -13.96
CA VAL A 240 -13.85 -3.04 -13.40
C VAL A 240 -13.05 -1.97 -14.13
N LEU A 241 -11.70 -2.05 -14.10
CA LEU A 241 -10.84 -0.98 -14.57
C LEU A 241 -10.80 -0.87 -16.09
N LYS A 242 -10.49 -1.98 -16.79
CA LYS A 242 -10.39 -2.03 -18.24
C LYS A 242 -11.70 -1.70 -18.96
N PRO A 243 -12.87 -2.27 -18.58
CA PRO A 243 -14.13 -1.95 -19.22
C PRO A 243 -14.58 -0.49 -19.06
N ALA A 244 -14.15 0.16 -17.97
CA ALA A 244 -14.47 1.57 -17.69
C ALA A 244 -13.45 2.55 -18.30
N GLY A 245 -12.35 2.06 -18.89
CA GLY A 245 -11.28 2.90 -19.45
C GLY A 245 -10.47 3.66 -18.40
N TYR A 246 -10.36 3.12 -17.18
CA TYR A 246 -9.55 3.71 -16.11
C TYR A 246 -8.06 3.43 -16.33
N THR A 247 -7.21 4.26 -15.72
CA THR A 247 -5.75 4.10 -15.77
C THR A 247 -5.32 3.02 -14.79
N TYR A 248 -4.60 2.01 -15.28
CA TYR A 248 -4.04 0.96 -14.44
C TYR A 248 -2.76 0.39 -15.05
N GLN A 249 -1.91 -0.17 -14.19
CA GLN A 249 -0.80 -1.03 -14.55
C GLN A 249 -0.92 -2.31 -13.75
N ILE A 250 -0.94 -3.47 -14.41
CA ILE A 250 -0.93 -4.76 -13.75
C ILE A 250 0.26 -5.58 -14.23
N TYR A 251 1.00 -6.14 -13.26
CA TYR A 251 2.10 -7.06 -13.48
C TYR A 251 1.74 -8.39 -12.83
N ARG A 252 1.54 -9.41 -13.68
CA ARG A 252 1.07 -10.75 -13.35
C ARG A 252 2.24 -11.69 -13.32
N TYR A 253 2.67 -12.13 -12.16
CA TYR A 253 3.81 -13.03 -12.00
C TYR A 253 3.36 -14.48 -12.05
N VAL A 254 3.71 -15.18 -13.14
CA VAL A 254 3.28 -16.55 -13.42
C VAL A 254 3.86 -17.51 -12.39
N GLY A 255 2.98 -18.30 -11.75
CA GLY A 255 3.36 -19.31 -10.75
C GLY A 255 3.76 -18.75 -9.39
N HIS A 256 3.97 -17.43 -9.25
CA HIS A 256 4.14 -16.81 -7.95
C HIS A 256 2.84 -16.82 -7.16
N THR A 257 2.98 -16.93 -5.85
CA THR A 257 1.89 -17.02 -4.88
C THR A 257 1.76 -15.71 -4.08
N HIS A 258 1.52 -15.81 -2.78
CA HIS A 258 1.44 -14.65 -1.88
C HIS A 258 2.78 -13.96 -1.60
N ASP A 259 3.89 -14.51 -2.05
CA ASP A 259 5.22 -13.91 -1.95
C ASP A 259 5.31 -12.55 -2.65
N MET A 260 4.46 -12.28 -3.65
CA MET A 260 4.40 -10.98 -4.31
C MET A 260 3.94 -9.86 -3.37
N ALA A 261 3.34 -10.18 -2.23
CA ALA A 261 3.02 -9.22 -1.17
C ALA A 261 4.27 -8.56 -0.55
N ALA A 262 5.44 -9.20 -0.65
CA ALA A 262 6.70 -8.70 -0.09
C ALA A 262 7.75 -8.35 -1.16
N ASN A 263 7.44 -8.50 -2.44
CA ASN A 263 8.40 -8.33 -3.55
C ASN A 263 8.52 -6.87 -4.06
N MET A 264 8.31 -5.87 -3.19
CA MET A 264 8.39 -4.45 -3.55
C MET A 264 9.78 -4.07 -4.10
N MET A 265 10.86 -4.47 -3.42
CA MET A 265 12.23 -4.15 -3.84
C MET A 265 12.54 -4.63 -5.27
N ALA A 266 12.06 -5.83 -5.64
CA ALA A 266 12.28 -6.40 -6.98
C ALA A 266 11.42 -5.71 -8.05
N ASN A 267 10.31 -5.08 -7.66
CA ASN A 267 9.39 -4.38 -8.55
C ASN A 267 9.65 -2.86 -8.61
N TRP A 268 10.79 -2.39 -8.09
CA TRP A 268 11.11 -0.96 -8.12
C TRP A 268 11.06 -0.30 -9.52
N PRO A 269 11.51 -0.94 -10.61
CA PRO A 269 11.40 -0.34 -11.93
C PRO A 269 9.95 -0.08 -12.36
N GLU A 270 9.02 -0.97 -12.02
CA GLU A 270 7.58 -0.87 -12.30
C GLU A 270 6.94 0.21 -11.43
N GLU A 271 7.27 0.24 -10.14
CA GLU A 271 6.81 1.26 -9.19
C GLU A 271 7.27 2.66 -9.61
N LYS A 272 8.56 2.78 -9.93
CA LYS A 272 9.14 4.05 -10.38
C LYS A 272 8.45 4.56 -11.64
N ARG A 273 8.25 3.71 -12.63
CA ARG A 273 7.52 4.06 -13.86
C ARG A 273 6.10 4.52 -13.53
N PHE A 274 5.40 3.82 -12.66
CA PHE A 274 4.05 4.19 -12.24
C PHE A 274 4.03 5.57 -11.58
N LEU A 275 4.93 5.81 -10.62
CA LEU A 275 5.02 7.08 -9.90
C LEU A 275 5.39 8.24 -10.84
N GLU A 276 6.39 8.05 -11.71
CA GLU A 276 6.88 9.12 -12.59
C GLU A 276 5.94 9.40 -13.76
N GLU A 277 5.43 8.35 -14.43
CA GLU A 277 4.66 8.53 -15.66
C GLU A 277 3.15 8.68 -15.40
N ALA A 278 2.55 7.83 -14.54
CA ALA A 278 1.11 7.85 -14.33
C ALA A 278 0.69 8.84 -13.25
N VAL A 279 1.42 8.93 -12.13
CA VAL A 279 1.08 9.82 -11.02
C VAL A 279 1.58 11.23 -11.30
N MET A 280 2.89 11.43 -11.33
CA MET A 280 3.50 12.76 -11.49
C MET A 280 3.29 13.32 -12.90
N GLY A 281 3.41 12.48 -13.93
CA GLY A 281 3.23 12.88 -15.33
C GLY A 281 1.78 13.00 -15.77
N GLY A 282 0.81 12.47 -15.01
CA GLY A 282 -0.62 12.49 -15.34
C GLY A 282 -0.98 11.69 -16.61
N ASN A 283 -0.09 10.81 -17.06
CA ASN A 283 -0.29 10.04 -18.28
C ASN A 283 -1.33 8.94 -18.05
N LYS A 284 -2.29 8.82 -18.97
CA LYS A 284 -3.26 7.72 -18.99
C LYS A 284 -2.60 6.44 -19.54
N LEU A 285 -1.62 5.94 -18.79
CA LEU A 285 -0.86 4.77 -19.18
C LEU A 285 -1.57 3.50 -18.71
N VAL A 286 -1.86 2.60 -19.66
CA VAL A 286 -2.41 1.27 -19.38
C VAL A 286 -1.35 0.23 -19.71
N ILE A 287 -0.96 -0.55 -18.67
CA ILE A 287 -0.04 -1.69 -18.83
C ILE A 287 -0.76 -2.94 -18.30
N ASP A 288 -0.79 -3.97 -19.13
CA ASP A 288 -1.28 -5.31 -18.77
C ASP A 288 -0.18 -6.31 -19.15
N CYS A 289 0.70 -6.61 -18.18
CA CYS A 289 1.90 -7.39 -18.38
C CYS A 289 1.84 -8.72 -17.65
N THR A 290 2.18 -9.81 -18.34
CA THR A 290 2.37 -11.13 -17.74
C THR A 290 3.86 -11.45 -17.77
N ILE A 291 4.43 -11.77 -16.61
CA ILE A 291 5.86 -11.99 -16.40
C ILE A 291 6.04 -13.45 -15.98
N ASP A 292 6.81 -14.19 -16.77
CA ASP A 292 7.29 -15.52 -16.45
C ASP A 292 8.81 -15.44 -16.30
N ASP A 293 9.24 -15.04 -15.09
CA ASP A 293 10.65 -14.84 -14.76
C ASP A 293 11.08 -15.80 -13.65
N PRO A 294 11.79 -16.87 -13.99
CA PRO A 294 12.26 -17.85 -13.00
C PRO A 294 13.35 -17.30 -12.09
N THR A 295 13.86 -16.09 -12.33
CA THR A 295 14.86 -15.43 -11.48
C THR A 295 14.25 -14.52 -10.44
N MET A 296 12.93 -14.24 -10.51
CA MET A 296 12.22 -13.46 -9.49
C MET A 296 12.33 -14.16 -8.13
N PRO A 297 12.75 -13.44 -7.08
CA PRO A 297 12.90 -14.04 -5.76
C PRO A 297 11.57 -14.59 -5.23
N VAL A 298 11.57 -15.86 -4.81
CA VAL A 298 10.46 -16.45 -4.05
C VAL A 298 10.71 -16.19 -2.57
N LEU A 299 9.91 -15.34 -1.97
CA LEU A 299 10.06 -14.94 -0.57
C LEU A 299 9.33 -15.89 0.38
N GLY A 300 9.61 -15.78 1.69
CA GLY A 300 9.11 -16.69 2.73
C GLY A 300 7.59 -16.77 2.88
N PHE A 301 6.84 -15.90 2.20
CA PHE A 301 5.37 -15.94 2.18
C PHE A 301 4.79 -16.81 1.05
N ALA A 302 5.63 -17.46 0.24
CA ALA A 302 5.18 -18.24 -0.92
C ALA A 302 4.30 -19.45 -0.54
N SER A 303 4.50 -20.00 0.65
CA SER A 303 3.71 -21.14 1.15
C SER A 303 2.59 -20.74 2.10
N VAL A 304 2.37 -19.46 2.33
CA VAL A 304 1.35 -18.97 3.28
C VAL A 304 -0.04 -19.21 2.70
N THR A 305 -0.86 -19.94 3.43
CA THR A 305 -2.27 -20.16 3.16
C THR A 305 -3.14 -19.43 4.18
N LEU A 306 -4.45 -19.38 3.94
CA LEU A 306 -5.38 -18.81 4.92
C LEU A 306 -5.35 -19.55 6.26
N ASP A 307 -5.19 -20.87 6.24
CA ASP A 307 -5.10 -21.71 7.46
C ASP A 307 -3.80 -21.45 8.26
N ASP A 308 -2.76 -20.91 7.62
CA ASP A 308 -1.51 -20.56 8.31
C ASP A 308 -1.60 -19.19 9.01
N ILE A 309 -2.53 -18.34 8.57
CA ILE A 309 -2.73 -16.98 9.09
C ILE A 309 -3.71 -16.99 10.27
N TYR A 310 -4.73 -17.84 10.25
CA TYR A 310 -5.90 -17.82 11.13
C TYR A 310 -6.11 -19.14 11.88
#